data_e470d53882b593e88679f0d52153e4ee
#
_entry.id   e470d53882b593e88679f0d52153e4ee
#
_cell.length_a   1.000
_cell.length_b   1.000
_cell.length_c   1.000
_cell.angle_alpha   90.00
_cell.angle_beta   90.00
_cell.angle_gamma   90.00
#
_symmetry.space_group_name_H-M   'P 1'
#
loop_
_entity.id
_entity.type
_entity.pdbx_description
1 polymer ?
#
loop_
_entity_poly.entity_id
_entity_poly.type
_entity_poly.pdbx_seq_one_letter_code
_entity_poly.pdbx_strand_id
1 'polypeptide(L)'
;TLSPRLAIWGQVIVLLFVIACIGWCNLAESEYFSGLIIQNDMTQIMRAFFLVSSIVVCYLGQIYLSKQSLPKTEFYALVLIIAAAMMLLVQSANFVMLFVALETVTVAFYVLVAYSRASQFSLESGLKYLILGALSSGILLFGIVLLYGIAGSPELMGSSRDSLKYDELANFITLYTNNLIGVDNMIVKIGALLVVAGICFKIGAVPFQIWVPDVYQGAPTPVTAYLAVASKAAGFIVLIQLLHGPFIGLKEFLVPVLSIIAVATILFGNVAALTQRNVKRLMGLSGIAHAGYLLVGVIASLYVCLLYTSPSPRDSRRSR
;
A
#
# COMPACT_ATOMS: atom_id res chain seq x y z
N THR A 1 20.99 3.47 -29.46
CA THR A 1 21.42 2.96 -28.12
C THR A 1 22.00 4.11 -27.33
N LEU A 2 21.17 4.71 -26.44
CA LEU A 2 21.62 5.71 -25.48
C LEU A 2 22.74 5.10 -24.64
N SER A 3 23.87 5.79 -24.54
CA SER A 3 25.01 5.31 -23.75
C SER A 3 24.56 5.14 -22.26
N PRO A 4 25.08 4.16 -21.52
CA PRO A 4 24.69 3.93 -20.13
C PRO A 4 24.92 5.16 -19.24
N ARG A 5 25.84 6.05 -19.61
CA ARG A 5 26.06 7.34 -18.93
C ARG A 5 24.88 8.31 -19.10
N LEU A 6 24.25 8.36 -20.26
CA LEU A 6 23.05 9.20 -20.50
C LEU A 6 21.84 8.73 -19.71
N ALA A 7 21.69 7.40 -19.49
CA ALA A 7 20.63 6.87 -18.64
C ALA A 7 20.82 7.27 -17.16
N ILE A 8 22.06 7.27 -16.66
CA ILE A 8 22.39 7.71 -15.29
C ILE A 8 22.11 9.20 -15.12
N TRP A 9 22.55 10.04 -16.08
CA TRP A 9 22.29 11.49 -16.03
C TRP A 9 20.81 11.82 -16.16
N GLY A 10 20.05 11.06 -16.96
CA GLY A 10 18.60 11.19 -17.02
C GLY A 10 17.94 10.91 -15.65
N GLN A 11 18.39 9.89 -14.94
CA GLN A 11 17.91 9.56 -13.58
C GLN A 11 18.27 10.64 -12.55
N VAL A 12 19.49 11.18 -12.61
CA VAL A 12 19.93 12.28 -11.75
C VAL A 12 19.11 13.55 -12.01
N ILE A 13 18.81 13.86 -13.28
CA ILE A 13 17.99 15.01 -13.65
C ILE A 13 16.54 14.84 -13.14
N VAL A 14 15.96 13.65 -13.31
CA VAL A 14 14.63 13.35 -12.76
C VAL A 14 14.63 13.46 -11.24
N LEU A 15 15.68 12.97 -10.56
CA LEU A 15 15.83 13.10 -9.11
C LEU A 15 15.90 14.57 -8.68
N LEU A 16 16.74 15.37 -9.32
CA LEU A 16 16.89 16.80 -9.02
C LEU A 16 15.59 17.57 -9.27
N PHE A 17 14.89 17.26 -10.36
CA PHE A 17 13.58 17.83 -10.67
C PHE A 17 12.54 17.50 -9.59
N VAL A 18 12.55 16.26 -9.13
CA VAL A 18 11.62 15.79 -8.09
C VAL A 18 11.95 16.40 -6.73
N ILE A 19 13.24 16.49 -6.36
CA ILE A 19 13.68 17.19 -5.14
C ILE A 19 13.27 18.67 -5.20
N ALA A 20 13.43 19.30 -6.36
CA ALA A 20 12.96 20.66 -6.57
C ALA A 20 11.43 20.79 -6.45
N CYS A 21 10.66 19.86 -7.00
CA CYS A 21 9.20 19.82 -6.83
C CYS A 21 8.77 19.58 -5.38
N ILE A 22 9.49 18.76 -4.62
CA ILE A 22 9.22 18.55 -3.18
C ILE A 22 9.53 19.82 -2.38
N GLY A 23 10.63 20.52 -2.68
CA GLY A 23 11.00 21.76 -2.00
C GLY A 23 10.11 22.96 -2.33
N TRP A 24 9.41 22.92 -3.47
CA TRP A 24 8.49 24.00 -3.91
C TRP A 24 7.05 23.81 -3.40
N CYS A 25 6.67 22.60 -3.04
CA CYS A 25 5.36 22.37 -2.45
C CYS A 25 5.38 22.85 -1.00
N ASN A 26 4.71 23.98 -0.71
CA ASN A 26 4.46 24.41 0.65
C ASN A 26 3.88 23.26 1.47
N LEU A 27 4.38 23.08 2.68
CA LEU A 27 3.98 22.06 3.66
C LEU A 27 2.54 22.22 4.17
N ALA A 28 1.74 23.13 3.59
CA ALA A 28 0.36 23.33 3.95
C ALA A 28 -0.49 22.13 3.50
N GLU A 29 -1.33 21.63 4.38
CA GLU A 29 -2.35 20.65 4.02
C GLU A 29 -3.23 21.22 2.90
N SER A 30 -3.32 20.52 1.79
CA SER A 30 -4.05 20.96 0.61
C SER A 30 -4.72 19.78 -0.09
N GLU A 31 -5.95 20.02 -0.50
CA GLU A 31 -6.72 19.09 -1.34
C GLU A 31 -6.59 19.50 -2.81
N TYR A 32 -6.32 18.54 -3.66
CA TYR A 32 -6.25 18.73 -5.10
C TYR A 32 -7.28 17.87 -5.83
N PHE A 33 -7.66 18.28 -7.03
CA PHE A 33 -8.60 17.54 -7.88
C PHE A 33 -9.92 17.19 -7.17
N SER A 34 -10.55 18.20 -6.57
CA SER A 34 -11.85 18.06 -5.88
C SER A 34 -11.81 17.04 -4.71
N GLY A 35 -10.65 16.94 -4.03
CA GLY A 35 -10.47 16.06 -2.87
C GLY A 35 -10.16 14.61 -3.23
N LEU A 36 -9.71 14.31 -4.45
CA LEU A 36 -9.18 12.98 -4.80
C LEU A 36 -7.79 12.73 -4.21
N ILE A 37 -7.00 13.78 -4.01
CA ILE A 37 -5.61 13.75 -3.57
C ILE A 37 -5.45 14.68 -2.38
N ILE A 38 -4.89 14.17 -1.29
CA ILE A 38 -4.50 14.95 -0.10
C ILE A 38 -2.98 15.00 0.00
N GLN A 39 -2.48 16.19 0.33
CA GLN A 39 -1.07 16.42 0.61
C GLN A 39 -0.90 16.83 2.07
N ASN A 40 -0.12 16.04 2.82
CA ASN A 40 0.27 16.30 4.19
C ASN A 40 1.75 15.90 4.40
N ASP A 41 2.32 16.20 5.57
CA ASP A 41 3.74 15.92 5.86
C ASP A 41 4.10 14.44 5.67
N MET A 42 3.22 13.53 6.10
CA MET A 42 3.43 12.10 5.95
C MET A 42 3.51 11.69 4.47
N THR A 43 2.60 12.22 3.64
CA THR A 43 2.61 11.90 2.20
C THR A 43 3.85 12.43 1.50
N GLN A 44 4.37 13.61 1.91
CA GLN A 44 5.61 14.18 1.37
C GLN A 44 6.84 13.32 1.71
N ILE A 45 6.97 12.90 2.97
CA ILE A 45 8.07 12.02 3.39
C ILE A 45 8.02 10.70 2.61
N MET A 46 6.83 10.12 2.43
CA MET A 46 6.66 8.86 1.70
C MET A 46 6.93 9.01 0.20
N ARG A 47 6.59 10.14 -0.41
CA ARG A 47 6.96 10.44 -1.80
C ARG A 47 8.47 10.46 -1.96
N ALA A 48 9.20 11.15 -1.08
CA ALA A 48 10.66 11.17 -1.09
C ALA A 48 11.24 9.74 -0.93
N PHE A 49 10.68 8.94 -0.02
CA PHE A 49 11.08 7.56 0.18
C PHE A 49 10.91 6.69 -1.09
N PHE A 50 9.77 6.80 -1.80
CA PHE A 50 9.55 6.04 -3.04
C PHE A 50 10.50 6.46 -4.16
N LEU A 51 10.85 7.73 -4.24
CA LEU A 51 11.80 8.21 -5.22
C LEU A 51 13.22 7.69 -4.95
N VAL A 52 13.67 7.79 -3.70
CA VAL A 52 14.98 7.26 -3.29
C VAL A 52 15.05 5.75 -3.54
N SER A 53 14.01 4.99 -3.14
CA SER A 53 13.97 3.54 -3.39
C SER A 53 13.97 3.21 -4.88
N SER A 54 13.28 3.98 -5.72
CA SER A 54 13.27 3.78 -7.18
C SER A 54 14.64 4.03 -7.80
N ILE A 55 15.40 5.02 -7.32
CA ILE A 55 16.76 5.29 -7.77
C ILE A 55 17.69 4.15 -7.41
N VAL A 56 17.61 3.65 -6.18
CA VAL A 56 18.40 2.49 -5.74
C VAL A 56 18.09 1.28 -6.62
N VAL A 57 16.81 1.04 -6.93
CA VAL A 57 16.38 -0.06 -7.80
C VAL A 57 16.87 0.13 -9.24
N CYS A 58 16.84 1.34 -9.78
CA CYS A 58 17.40 1.65 -11.08
C CYS A 58 18.92 1.36 -11.13
N TYR A 59 19.65 1.74 -10.09
CA TYR A 59 21.10 1.46 -9.97
C TYR A 59 21.38 -0.05 -9.91
N LEU A 60 20.66 -0.78 -9.07
CA LEU A 60 20.74 -2.24 -8.98
C LEU A 60 20.34 -2.90 -10.30
N GLY A 61 19.31 -2.36 -10.97
CA GLY A 61 18.85 -2.79 -12.29
C GLY A 61 19.93 -2.65 -13.35
N GLN A 62 20.69 -1.55 -13.35
CA GLN A 62 21.81 -1.34 -14.27
C GLN A 62 22.87 -2.43 -14.15
N ILE A 63 23.27 -2.77 -12.91
CA ILE A 63 24.26 -3.83 -12.64
C ILE A 63 23.72 -5.20 -13.09
N TYR A 64 22.45 -5.49 -12.80
CA TYR A 64 21.83 -6.76 -13.13
C TYR A 64 21.62 -6.95 -14.64
N LEU A 65 21.01 -5.97 -15.30
CA LEU A 65 20.68 -6.02 -16.73
C LEU A 65 21.92 -5.99 -17.63
N SER A 66 23.03 -5.37 -17.17
CA SER A 66 24.29 -5.39 -17.93
C SER A 66 24.88 -6.79 -18.04
N LYS A 67 24.58 -7.69 -17.10
CA LYS A 67 25.05 -9.08 -17.09
C LYS A 67 24.16 -10.04 -17.88
N GLN A 68 22.90 -9.68 -18.15
CA GLN A 68 21.90 -10.61 -18.71
C GLN A 68 21.38 -10.23 -20.10
N SER A 69 21.98 -9.27 -20.81
CA SER A 69 21.56 -8.82 -22.18
C SER A 69 20.05 -8.56 -22.34
N LEU A 70 19.35 -8.20 -21.25
CA LEU A 70 17.91 -7.88 -21.25
C LEU A 70 17.66 -6.42 -21.71
N PRO A 71 16.46 -6.10 -22.24
CA PRO A 71 16.10 -4.73 -22.59
C PRO A 71 16.21 -3.81 -21.37
N LYS A 72 16.85 -2.65 -21.50
CA LYS A 72 17.11 -1.75 -20.37
C LYS A 72 16.06 -0.66 -20.24
N THR A 73 15.62 -0.11 -21.37
CA THR A 73 14.71 1.04 -21.41
C THR A 73 13.35 0.73 -20.83
N GLU A 74 12.78 -0.43 -21.17
CA GLU A 74 11.48 -0.89 -20.67
C GLU A 74 11.49 -1.07 -19.15
N PHE A 75 12.58 -1.61 -18.60
CA PHE A 75 12.75 -1.79 -17.16
C PHE A 75 12.66 -0.46 -16.40
N TYR A 76 13.39 0.55 -16.86
CA TYR A 76 13.40 1.86 -16.21
C TYR A 76 12.05 2.58 -16.33
N ALA A 77 11.40 2.47 -17.50
CA ALA A 77 10.07 3.03 -17.70
C ALA A 77 9.05 2.44 -16.71
N LEU A 78 9.07 1.12 -16.51
CA LEU A 78 8.19 0.45 -15.56
C LEU A 78 8.49 0.86 -14.11
N VAL A 79 9.77 0.99 -13.73
CA VAL A 79 10.14 1.46 -12.39
C VAL A 79 9.63 2.89 -12.14
N LEU A 80 9.69 3.78 -13.13
CA LEU A 80 9.17 5.15 -13.01
C LEU A 80 7.64 5.17 -12.91
N ILE A 81 6.93 4.34 -13.67
CA ILE A 81 5.47 4.19 -13.59
C ILE A 81 5.07 3.71 -12.17
N ILE A 82 5.78 2.71 -11.64
CA ILE A 82 5.53 2.21 -10.28
C ILE A 82 5.79 3.31 -9.25
N ALA A 83 6.88 4.07 -9.37
CA ALA A 83 7.18 5.16 -8.45
C ALA A 83 6.07 6.23 -8.45
N ALA A 84 5.64 6.66 -9.64
CA ALA A 84 4.54 7.62 -9.79
C ALA A 84 3.24 7.08 -9.19
N ALA A 85 2.89 5.83 -9.48
CA ALA A 85 1.67 5.19 -8.97
C ALA A 85 1.71 5.00 -7.43
N MET A 86 2.88 4.66 -6.83
CA MET A 86 3.02 4.61 -5.37
C MET A 86 2.88 5.98 -4.71
N MET A 87 3.39 7.04 -5.36
CA MET A 87 3.20 8.42 -4.87
C MET A 87 1.73 8.82 -4.90
N LEU A 88 1.00 8.51 -5.98
CA LEU A 88 -0.44 8.74 -6.07
C LEU A 88 -1.23 7.90 -5.05
N LEU A 89 -0.81 6.65 -4.85
CA LEU A 89 -1.45 5.74 -3.91
C LEU A 89 -1.44 6.28 -2.47
N VAL A 90 -0.30 6.82 -2.03
CA VAL A 90 -0.15 7.39 -0.68
C VAL A 90 -0.89 8.71 -0.51
N GLN A 91 -1.13 9.44 -1.59
CA GLN A 91 -1.89 10.69 -1.58
C GLN A 91 -3.39 10.47 -1.80
N SER A 92 -3.85 9.24 -1.99
CA SER A 92 -5.26 8.96 -2.26
C SER A 92 -6.15 9.34 -1.06
N ALA A 93 -7.20 10.11 -1.33
CA ALA A 93 -8.24 10.50 -0.38
C ALA A 93 -9.62 9.91 -0.74
N ASN A 94 -9.64 9.08 -1.78
CA ASN A 94 -10.84 8.48 -2.33
C ASN A 94 -10.55 7.02 -2.72
N PHE A 95 -11.53 6.14 -2.55
CA PHE A 95 -11.38 4.72 -2.86
C PHE A 95 -11.17 4.43 -4.35
N VAL A 96 -11.69 5.26 -5.25
CA VAL A 96 -11.43 5.13 -6.70
C VAL A 96 -9.95 5.39 -6.98
N MET A 97 -9.41 6.49 -6.44
CA MET A 97 -8.00 6.84 -6.62
C MET A 97 -7.07 5.79 -6.00
N LEU A 98 -7.42 5.31 -4.80
CA LEU A 98 -6.71 4.20 -4.16
C LEU A 98 -6.67 2.97 -5.07
N PHE A 99 -7.82 2.54 -5.60
CA PHE A 99 -7.92 1.35 -6.45
C PHE A 99 -7.10 1.50 -7.73
N VAL A 100 -7.27 2.61 -8.45
CA VAL A 100 -6.55 2.87 -9.72
C VAL A 100 -5.04 2.93 -9.52
N ALA A 101 -4.58 3.65 -8.48
CA ALA A 101 -3.15 3.75 -8.18
C ALA A 101 -2.57 2.39 -7.77
N LEU A 102 -3.28 1.63 -6.93
CA LEU A 102 -2.88 0.31 -6.47
C LEU A 102 -2.80 -0.70 -7.62
N GLU A 103 -3.78 -0.68 -8.54
CA GLU A 103 -3.75 -1.55 -9.74
C GLU A 103 -2.62 -1.17 -10.69
N THR A 104 -2.35 0.12 -10.88
CA THR A 104 -1.23 0.57 -11.71
C THR A 104 0.10 0.05 -11.17
N VAL A 105 0.33 0.13 -9.84
CA VAL A 105 1.50 -0.48 -9.18
C VAL A 105 1.55 -1.98 -9.45
N THR A 106 0.43 -2.66 -9.28
CA THR A 106 0.36 -4.13 -9.33
C THR A 106 0.62 -4.65 -10.74
N VAL A 107 -0.04 -4.09 -11.74
CA VAL A 107 0.12 -4.49 -13.16
C VAL A 107 1.56 -4.28 -13.62
N ALA A 108 2.17 -3.15 -13.26
CA ALA A 108 3.57 -2.90 -13.61
C ALA A 108 4.53 -3.89 -12.93
N PHE A 109 4.25 -4.30 -11.69
CA PHE A 109 5.01 -5.36 -11.02
C PHE A 109 4.80 -6.74 -11.66
N TYR A 110 3.63 -7.08 -12.17
CA TYR A 110 3.44 -8.35 -12.89
C TYR A 110 4.41 -8.47 -14.06
N VAL A 111 4.56 -7.39 -14.83
CA VAL A 111 5.50 -7.34 -15.96
C VAL A 111 6.96 -7.41 -15.48
N LEU A 112 7.31 -6.69 -14.40
CA LEU A 112 8.68 -6.70 -13.87
C LEU A 112 9.07 -8.05 -13.26
N VAL A 113 8.16 -8.77 -12.62
CA VAL A 113 8.41 -10.11 -12.06
C VAL A 113 8.68 -11.11 -13.17
N ALA A 114 7.92 -11.04 -14.28
CA ALA A 114 8.09 -11.89 -15.46
C ALA A 114 9.16 -11.36 -16.45
N TYR A 115 9.98 -10.38 -16.05
CA TYR A 115 10.87 -9.65 -16.96
C TYR A 115 11.90 -10.53 -17.66
N SER A 116 12.40 -11.58 -17.01
CA SER A 116 13.35 -12.52 -17.56
C SER A 116 12.64 -13.59 -18.40
N ARG A 117 12.24 -13.23 -19.63
CA ARG A 117 11.42 -14.07 -20.52
C ARG A 117 12.05 -15.44 -20.86
N ALA A 118 13.37 -15.56 -20.79
CA ALA A 118 14.08 -16.83 -21.00
C ALA A 118 14.03 -17.79 -19.81
N SER A 119 13.61 -17.32 -18.63
CA SER A 119 13.55 -18.11 -17.40
C SER A 119 12.12 -18.60 -17.16
N GLN A 120 11.91 -19.92 -17.17
CA GLN A 120 10.62 -20.53 -16.82
C GLN A 120 10.17 -20.13 -15.40
N PHE A 121 11.12 -20.08 -14.46
CA PHE A 121 10.82 -19.65 -13.08
C PHE A 121 10.31 -18.22 -12.98
N SER A 122 10.85 -17.30 -13.81
CA SER A 122 10.38 -15.90 -13.84
C SER A 122 8.97 -15.82 -14.41
N LEU A 123 8.68 -16.54 -15.49
CA LEU A 123 7.36 -16.57 -16.11
C LEU A 123 6.31 -17.19 -15.18
N GLU A 124 6.63 -18.33 -14.55
CA GLU A 124 5.77 -19.00 -13.58
C GLU A 124 5.46 -18.09 -12.38
N SER A 125 6.47 -17.43 -11.84
CA SER A 125 6.31 -16.48 -10.73
C SER A 125 5.44 -15.28 -11.12
N GLY A 126 5.63 -14.74 -12.33
CA GLY A 126 4.80 -13.66 -12.86
C GLY A 126 3.34 -14.09 -13.02
N LEU A 127 3.10 -15.29 -13.54
CA LEU A 127 1.74 -15.83 -13.69
C LEU A 127 1.06 -16.07 -12.33
N LYS A 128 1.75 -16.67 -11.37
CA LYS A 128 1.24 -16.83 -10.01
C LYS A 128 0.89 -15.49 -9.36
N TYR A 129 1.76 -14.48 -9.54
CA TYR A 129 1.54 -13.16 -8.98
C TYR A 129 0.35 -12.46 -9.64
N LEU A 130 0.19 -12.59 -10.96
CA LEU A 130 -0.94 -12.06 -11.70
C LEU A 130 -2.28 -12.67 -11.24
N ILE A 131 -2.38 -14.00 -11.17
CA ILE A 131 -3.63 -14.69 -10.81
C ILE A 131 -4.04 -14.35 -9.36
N LEU A 132 -3.11 -14.50 -8.42
CA LEU A 132 -3.40 -14.22 -7.02
C LEU A 132 -3.62 -12.71 -6.76
N GLY A 133 -2.90 -11.86 -7.48
CA GLY A 133 -3.08 -10.42 -7.41
C GLY A 133 -4.43 -9.96 -7.94
N ALA A 134 -4.84 -10.46 -9.11
CA ALA A 134 -6.15 -10.15 -9.69
C ALA A 134 -7.31 -10.60 -8.78
N LEU A 135 -7.18 -11.78 -8.17
CA LEU A 135 -8.16 -12.24 -7.17
C LEU A 135 -8.25 -11.29 -5.98
N SER A 136 -7.10 -10.88 -5.44
CA SER A 136 -7.03 -9.93 -4.33
C SER A 136 -7.64 -8.57 -4.67
N SER A 137 -7.37 -8.06 -5.88
CA SER A 137 -7.94 -6.81 -6.36
C SER A 137 -9.44 -6.90 -6.53
N GLY A 138 -9.95 -8.06 -6.99
CA GLY A 138 -11.39 -8.34 -7.04
C GLY A 138 -12.05 -8.31 -5.66
N ILE A 139 -11.39 -8.91 -4.64
CA ILE A 139 -11.87 -8.88 -3.25
C ILE A 139 -11.90 -7.44 -2.71
N LEU A 140 -10.84 -6.67 -2.95
CA LEU A 140 -10.77 -5.27 -2.55
C LEU A 140 -11.85 -4.43 -3.21
N LEU A 141 -12.02 -4.56 -4.53
CA LEU A 141 -13.05 -3.84 -5.28
C LEU A 141 -14.45 -4.21 -4.80
N PHE A 142 -14.70 -5.49 -4.55
CA PHE A 142 -15.99 -5.93 -4.02
C PHE A 142 -16.29 -5.31 -2.65
N GLY A 143 -15.28 -5.20 -1.77
CA GLY A 143 -15.40 -4.49 -0.50
C GLY A 143 -15.76 -3.02 -0.69
N ILE A 144 -15.10 -2.32 -1.63
CA ILE A 144 -15.41 -0.92 -1.97
C ILE A 144 -16.85 -0.78 -2.49
N VAL A 145 -17.30 -1.69 -3.36
CA VAL A 145 -18.68 -1.69 -3.91
C VAL A 145 -19.73 -1.88 -2.81
N LEU A 146 -19.47 -2.76 -1.84
CA LEU A 146 -20.39 -2.92 -0.70
C LEU A 146 -20.49 -1.64 0.14
N LEU A 147 -19.36 -1.01 0.44
CA LEU A 147 -19.33 0.26 1.19
C LEU A 147 -20.03 1.37 0.41
N TYR A 148 -19.79 1.47 -0.90
CA TYR A 148 -20.46 2.43 -1.77
C TYR A 148 -21.98 2.21 -1.83
N GLY A 149 -22.42 0.97 -1.97
CA GLY A 149 -23.84 0.62 -2.07
C GLY A 149 -24.64 1.05 -0.84
N ILE A 150 -24.03 1.02 0.35
CA ILE A 150 -24.70 1.44 1.58
C ILE A 150 -24.57 2.95 1.81
N ALA A 151 -23.37 3.49 1.70
CA ALA A 151 -23.11 4.90 1.95
C ALA A 151 -23.66 5.82 0.85
N GLY A 152 -23.83 5.31 -0.38
CA GLY A 152 -24.35 6.06 -1.52
C GLY A 152 -25.87 6.08 -1.64
N SER A 153 -26.63 5.45 -0.71
CA SER A 153 -28.09 5.48 -0.79
C SER A 153 -28.62 6.88 -0.44
N PRO A 154 -29.44 7.50 -1.34
CA PRO A 154 -29.98 8.85 -1.12
C PRO A 154 -30.84 8.98 0.13
N GLU A 155 -31.47 7.88 0.55
CA GLU A 155 -32.33 7.82 1.74
C GLU A 155 -31.54 7.99 3.05
N LEU A 156 -30.26 7.60 3.05
CA LEU A 156 -29.41 7.59 4.26
C LEU A 156 -28.54 8.83 4.40
N MET A 157 -28.09 9.43 3.28
CA MET A 157 -27.08 10.49 3.31
C MET A 157 -27.57 11.86 2.84
N GLY A 158 -28.79 11.98 2.29
CA GLY A 158 -29.25 13.22 1.65
C GLY A 158 -28.51 13.49 0.31
N SER A 159 -29.02 14.37 -0.49
CA SER A 159 -28.52 14.63 -1.86
C SER A 159 -27.06 15.06 -1.92
N SER A 160 -26.29 14.49 -2.84
CA SER A 160 -25.01 14.97 -3.42
C SER A 160 -23.71 14.82 -2.60
N ARG A 161 -23.50 13.75 -1.82
CA ARG A 161 -22.20 13.48 -1.21
C ARG A 161 -21.42 12.41 -1.99
N ASP A 162 -20.11 12.62 -2.09
CA ASP A 162 -19.20 11.63 -2.69
C ASP A 162 -18.86 10.54 -1.67
N SER A 163 -19.72 9.51 -1.58
CA SER A 163 -19.61 8.40 -0.63
C SER A 163 -18.32 7.56 -0.75
N LEU A 164 -17.48 7.84 -1.74
CA LEU A 164 -16.17 7.20 -1.93
C LEU A 164 -15.02 8.01 -1.33
N LYS A 165 -15.26 9.26 -0.88
CA LYS A 165 -14.25 10.02 -0.13
C LYS A 165 -14.08 9.45 1.27
N TYR A 166 -12.84 9.44 1.75
CA TYR A 166 -12.51 8.88 3.07
C TYR A 166 -13.26 9.59 4.21
N ASP A 167 -13.33 10.92 4.18
CA ASP A 167 -13.97 11.71 5.23
C ASP A 167 -15.49 11.53 5.26
N GLU A 168 -16.11 11.46 4.08
CA GLU A 168 -17.56 11.22 3.96
C GLU A 168 -17.92 9.82 4.47
N LEU A 169 -17.12 8.81 4.12
CA LEU A 169 -17.31 7.45 4.61
C LEU A 169 -17.02 7.34 6.12
N ALA A 170 -16.01 8.05 6.64
CA ALA A 170 -15.72 8.09 8.07
C ALA A 170 -16.90 8.66 8.86
N ASN A 171 -17.48 9.77 8.39
CA ASN A 171 -18.67 10.38 8.97
C ASN A 171 -19.87 9.42 8.94
N PHE A 172 -20.09 8.77 7.80
CA PHE A 172 -21.15 7.77 7.67
C PHE A 172 -20.97 6.62 8.67
N ILE A 173 -19.77 6.02 8.75
CA ILE A 173 -19.48 4.91 9.65
C ILE A 173 -19.64 5.32 11.12
N THR A 174 -19.25 6.53 11.50
CA THR A 174 -19.40 7.02 12.89
C THR A 174 -20.86 7.27 13.26
N LEU A 175 -21.67 7.84 12.39
CA LEU A 175 -23.11 7.99 12.59
C LEU A 175 -23.81 6.62 12.72
N TYR A 176 -23.32 5.69 11.95
CA TYR A 176 -23.81 4.34 11.87
C TYR A 176 -23.46 3.50 13.12
N THR A 177 -22.22 3.53 13.61
CA THR A 177 -21.79 2.82 14.83
C THR A 177 -22.49 3.35 16.07
N ASN A 178 -22.93 4.61 16.07
CA ASN A 178 -23.71 5.23 17.14
C ASN A 178 -25.22 4.90 17.09
N ASN A 179 -25.64 3.93 16.27
CA ASN A 179 -27.05 3.51 16.09
C ASN A 179 -28.01 4.64 15.65
N LEU A 180 -27.49 5.71 15.04
CA LEU A 180 -28.30 6.81 14.55
C LEU A 180 -28.97 6.49 13.20
N ILE A 181 -28.52 5.45 12.52
CA ILE A 181 -29.03 4.97 11.23
C ILE A 181 -29.33 3.47 11.36
N GLY A 182 -30.57 3.06 11.09
CA GLY A 182 -31.08 1.70 11.28
C GLY A 182 -30.65 0.68 10.18
N VAL A 183 -29.41 0.73 9.71
CA VAL A 183 -28.87 -0.18 8.69
C VAL A 183 -28.18 -1.39 9.32
N ASP A 184 -28.15 -2.51 8.64
CA ASP A 184 -27.54 -3.75 9.13
C ASP A 184 -26.00 -3.63 9.26
N ASN A 185 -25.51 -3.68 10.49
CA ASN A 185 -24.12 -3.57 10.90
C ASN A 185 -23.17 -4.53 10.16
N MET A 186 -23.69 -5.62 9.64
CA MET A 186 -22.88 -6.70 9.11
C MET A 186 -22.25 -6.34 7.74
N ILE A 187 -22.97 -5.64 6.87
CA ILE A 187 -22.50 -5.36 5.49
C ILE A 187 -21.34 -4.35 5.52
N VAL A 188 -21.40 -3.32 6.37
CA VAL A 188 -20.31 -2.35 6.54
C VAL A 188 -19.05 -3.04 7.07
N LYS A 189 -19.21 -3.92 8.06
CA LYS A 189 -18.09 -4.70 8.62
C LYS A 189 -17.48 -5.64 7.57
N ILE A 190 -18.30 -6.32 6.78
CA ILE A 190 -17.85 -7.20 5.69
C ILE A 190 -17.13 -6.37 4.62
N GLY A 191 -17.69 -5.24 4.18
CA GLY A 191 -17.07 -4.35 3.21
C GLY A 191 -15.69 -3.87 3.66
N ALA A 192 -15.58 -3.37 4.89
CA ALA A 192 -14.31 -2.96 5.48
C ALA A 192 -13.30 -4.12 5.59
N LEU A 193 -13.77 -5.32 6.01
CA LEU A 193 -12.93 -6.50 6.09
C LEU A 193 -12.37 -6.92 4.74
N LEU A 194 -13.17 -6.88 3.67
CA LEU A 194 -12.74 -7.22 2.32
C LEU A 194 -11.72 -6.21 1.78
N VAL A 195 -11.90 -4.91 2.06
CA VAL A 195 -10.90 -3.89 1.72
C VAL A 195 -9.59 -4.15 2.43
N VAL A 196 -9.63 -4.39 3.75
CA VAL A 196 -8.45 -4.72 4.55
C VAL A 196 -7.79 -6.01 4.06
N ALA A 197 -8.56 -7.05 3.70
CA ALA A 197 -8.04 -8.30 3.13
C ALA A 197 -7.26 -8.08 1.83
N GLY A 198 -7.78 -7.23 0.92
CA GLY A 198 -7.06 -6.85 -0.30
C GLY A 198 -5.74 -6.14 -0.02
N ILE A 199 -5.69 -5.25 0.98
CA ILE A 199 -4.44 -4.61 1.41
C ILE A 199 -3.50 -5.62 2.09
N CYS A 200 -4.02 -6.54 2.92
CA CYS A 200 -3.24 -7.61 3.55
C CYS A 200 -2.54 -8.50 2.51
N PHE A 201 -3.15 -8.75 1.35
CA PHE A 201 -2.48 -9.42 0.24
C PHE A 201 -1.25 -8.64 -0.23
N LYS A 202 -1.35 -7.31 -0.41
CA LYS A 202 -0.24 -6.47 -0.90
C LYS A 202 0.95 -6.46 0.06
N ILE A 203 0.71 -6.43 1.37
CA ILE A 203 1.78 -6.51 2.37
C ILE A 203 2.29 -7.94 2.60
N GLY A 204 1.57 -8.95 2.11
CA GLY A 204 1.91 -10.36 2.25
C GLY A 204 1.64 -10.90 3.65
N ALA A 205 0.56 -10.45 4.30
CA ALA A 205 0.11 -10.97 5.59
C ALA A 205 -0.66 -12.30 5.43
N VAL A 206 -0.66 -13.14 6.47
CA VAL A 206 -1.45 -14.38 6.53
C VAL A 206 -2.95 -14.02 6.56
N PRO A 207 -3.80 -14.74 5.80
CA PRO A 207 -3.55 -15.93 4.98
C PRO A 207 -3.13 -15.64 3.51
N PHE A 208 -2.87 -14.40 3.16
CA PHE A 208 -2.66 -13.94 1.77
C PHE A 208 -1.18 -13.95 1.31
N GLN A 209 -0.27 -14.54 2.09
CA GLN A 209 1.19 -14.50 1.88
C GLN A 209 1.73 -15.51 0.84
N ILE A 210 0.89 -16.38 0.30
CA ILE A 210 1.30 -17.57 -0.51
C ILE A 210 2.16 -17.18 -1.72
N TRP A 211 1.93 -16.01 -2.31
CA TRP A 211 2.66 -15.53 -3.48
C TRP A 211 4.11 -15.10 -3.18
N VAL A 212 4.41 -14.66 -1.94
CA VAL A 212 5.69 -14.00 -1.60
C VAL A 212 6.91 -14.89 -1.84
N PRO A 213 6.99 -16.13 -1.35
CA PRO A 213 8.18 -16.97 -1.53
C PRO A 213 8.48 -17.28 -2.99
N ASP A 214 7.46 -17.58 -3.78
CA ASP A 214 7.60 -17.98 -5.19
C ASP A 214 7.96 -16.77 -6.06
N VAL A 215 7.30 -15.64 -5.87
CA VAL A 215 7.58 -14.39 -6.59
C VAL A 215 9.00 -13.89 -6.28
N TYR A 216 9.43 -13.94 -5.01
CA TYR A 216 10.78 -13.51 -4.65
C TYR A 216 11.86 -14.42 -5.25
N GLN A 217 11.58 -15.71 -5.36
CA GLN A 217 12.51 -16.65 -5.98
C GLN A 217 12.67 -16.41 -7.49
N GLY A 218 11.58 -16.22 -8.21
CA GLY A 218 11.60 -16.16 -9.67
C GLY A 218 11.86 -14.77 -10.24
N ALA A 219 11.54 -13.70 -9.51
CA ALA A 219 11.76 -12.33 -9.97
C ALA A 219 13.25 -11.98 -10.07
N PRO A 220 13.62 -11.05 -10.99
CA PRO A 220 14.94 -10.42 -10.99
C PRO A 220 15.26 -9.78 -9.64
N THR A 221 16.51 -9.89 -9.17
CA THR A 221 16.90 -9.40 -7.83
C THR A 221 16.55 -7.93 -7.56
N PRO A 222 16.74 -6.97 -8.50
CA PRO A 222 16.32 -5.58 -8.29
C PRO A 222 14.81 -5.44 -8.10
N VAL A 223 14.02 -6.25 -8.82
CA VAL A 223 12.54 -6.26 -8.69
C VAL A 223 12.12 -6.83 -7.33
N THR A 224 12.79 -7.91 -6.88
CA THR A 224 12.55 -8.47 -5.55
C THR A 224 12.83 -7.44 -4.45
N ALA A 225 13.91 -6.68 -4.56
CA ALA A 225 14.24 -5.61 -3.62
C ALA A 225 13.17 -4.50 -3.61
N TYR A 226 12.66 -4.11 -4.78
CA TYR A 226 11.61 -3.11 -4.91
C TYR A 226 10.28 -3.56 -4.28
N LEU A 227 9.88 -4.82 -4.55
CA LEU A 227 8.71 -5.43 -3.91
C LEU A 227 8.86 -5.55 -2.40
N ALA A 228 10.07 -5.90 -1.92
CA ALA A 228 10.31 -6.12 -0.50
C ALA A 228 10.23 -4.83 0.33
N VAL A 229 10.61 -3.70 -0.23
CA VAL A 229 10.74 -2.42 0.48
C VAL A 229 9.60 -1.48 0.10
N ALA A 230 9.58 -0.99 -1.13
CA ALA A 230 8.69 0.10 -1.51
C ALA A 230 7.23 -0.34 -1.61
N SER A 231 6.95 -1.48 -2.25
CA SER A 231 5.56 -1.97 -2.38
C SER A 231 4.94 -2.29 -1.02
N LYS A 232 5.71 -2.89 -0.08
CA LYS A 232 5.21 -3.14 1.28
C LYS A 232 4.97 -1.85 2.04
N ALA A 233 5.92 -0.90 1.97
CA ALA A 233 5.73 0.41 2.61
C ALA A 233 4.47 1.11 2.11
N ALA A 234 4.22 1.11 0.78
CA ALA A 234 3.00 1.67 0.20
C ALA A 234 1.73 1.00 0.76
N GLY A 235 1.73 -0.34 0.86
CA GLY A 235 0.62 -1.10 1.45
C GLY A 235 0.37 -0.75 2.93
N PHE A 236 1.43 -0.61 3.74
CA PHE A 236 1.29 -0.23 5.15
C PHE A 236 0.78 1.19 5.33
N ILE A 237 1.25 2.15 4.53
CA ILE A 237 0.76 3.53 4.60
C ILE A 237 -0.72 3.60 4.25
N VAL A 238 -1.15 2.91 3.19
CA VAL A 238 -2.57 2.81 2.84
C VAL A 238 -3.39 2.20 3.98
N LEU A 239 -2.88 1.13 4.60
CA LEU A 239 -3.56 0.51 5.74
C LEU A 239 -3.71 1.49 6.91
N ILE A 240 -2.65 2.25 7.24
CA ILE A 240 -2.70 3.29 8.28
C ILE A 240 -3.73 4.36 7.92
N GLN A 241 -3.72 4.88 6.69
CA GLN A 241 -4.67 5.89 6.23
C GLN A 241 -6.11 5.41 6.31
N LEU A 242 -6.38 4.17 5.92
CA LEU A 242 -7.73 3.60 6.01
C LEU A 242 -8.19 3.39 7.45
N LEU A 243 -7.31 2.95 8.34
CA LEU A 243 -7.64 2.70 9.76
C LEU A 243 -7.82 3.98 10.56
N HIS A 244 -7.04 5.04 10.28
CA HIS A 244 -7.16 6.34 10.94
C HIS A 244 -8.19 7.27 10.26
N GLY A 245 -8.55 7.01 9.00
CA GLY A 245 -9.57 7.72 8.24
C GLY A 245 -10.92 6.98 8.27
N PRO A 246 -11.34 6.43 7.11
CA PRO A 246 -12.71 5.90 6.96
C PRO A 246 -13.10 4.80 7.95
N PHE A 247 -12.16 4.01 8.44
CA PHE A 247 -12.46 2.86 9.31
C PHE A 247 -12.24 3.13 10.80
N ILE A 248 -12.01 4.37 11.21
CA ILE A 248 -11.76 4.71 12.63
C ILE A 248 -12.93 4.30 13.53
N GLY A 249 -14.17 4.43 13.04
CA GLY A 249 -15.38 3.99 13.76
C GLY A 249 -15.52 2.47 13.90
N LEU A 250 -14.78 1.69 13.11
CA LEU A 250 -14.77 0.22 13.16
C LEU A 250 -13.58 -0.37 13.91
N LYS A 251 -12.79 0.45 14.61
CA LYS A 251 -11.55 0.00 15.28
C LYS A 251 -11.78 -1.17 16.23
N GLU A 252 -12.88 -1.18 17.00
CA GLU A 252 -13.18 -2.25 17.96
C GLU A 252 -13.40 -3.60 17.27
N PHE A 253 -13.88 -3.58 16.04
CA PHE A 253 -14.06 -4.78 15.21
C PHE A 253 -12.77 -5.17 14.49
N LEU A 254 -12.06 -4.19 13.89
CA LEU A 254 -10.89 -4.47 13.04
C LEU A 254 -9.62 -4.80 13.84
N VAL A 255 -9.45 -4.23 15.04
CA VAL A 255 -8.24 -4.47 15.86
C VAL A 255 -8.08 -5.93 16.28
N PRO A 256 -9.10 -6.66 16.79
CA PRO A 256 -8.97 -8.08 17.07
C PRO A 256 -8.61 -8.91 15.82
N VAL A 257 -9.23 -8.60 14.67
CA VAL A 257 -8.96 -9.30 13.40
C VAL A 257 -7.51 -9.08 12.97
N LEU A 258 -7.05 -7.83 12.96
CA LEU A 258 -5.67 -7.48 12.60
C LEU A 258 -4.66 -8.10 13.59
N SER A 259 -5.01 -8.20 14.87
CA SER A 259 -4.16 -8.83 15.90
C SER A 259 -3.98 -10.33 15.62
N ILE A 260 -5.04 -11.03 15.26
CA ILE A 260 -4.96 -12.45 14.85
C ILE A 260 -4.11 -12.60 13.59
N ILE A 261 -4.32 -11.75 12.59
CA ILE A 261 -3.52 -11.73 11.35
C ILE A 261 -2.05 -11.45 11.66
N ALA A 262 -1.72 -10.49 12.53
CA ALA A 262 -0.34 -10.17 12.91
C ALA A 262 0.35 -11.36 13.58
N VAL A 263 -0.27 -11.98 14.58
CA VAL A 263 0.28 -13.16 15.27
C VAL A 263 0.50 -14.32 14.29
N ALA A 264 -0.51 -14.64 13.47
CA ALA A 264 -0.40 -15.69 12.47
C ALA A 264 0.72 -15.39 11.45
N THR A 265 0.88 -14.13 11.04
CA THR A 265 1.91 -13.70 10.08
C THR A 265 3.32 -13.84 10.67
N ILE A 266 3.52 -13.44 11.93
CA ILE A 266 4.79 -13.60 12.66
C ILE A 266 5.14 -15.08 12.78
N LEU A 267 4.22 -15.90 13.25
CA LEU A 267 4.45 -17.32 13.47
C LEU A 267 4.75 -18.04 12.15
N PHE A 268 3.91 -17.83 11.14
CA PHE A 268 4.12 -18.48 9.83
C PHE A 268 5.46 -18.05 9.21
N GLY A 269 5.77 -16.76 9.18
CA GLY A 269 6.99 -16.26 8.55
C GLY A 269 8.25 -16.82 9.20
N ASN A 270 8.31 -16.84 10.53
CA ASN A 270 9.46 -17.37 11.26
C ASN A 270 9.61 -18.90 11.13
N VAL A 271 8.52 -19.65 11.33
CA VAL A 271 8.57 -21.12 11.28
C VAL A 271 8.89 -21.62 9.87
N ALA A 272 8.25 -21.03 8.85
CA ALA A 272 8.49 -21.43 7.46
C ALA A 272 9.90 -21.04 6.98
N ALA A 273 10.51 -20.00 7.53
CA ALA A 273 11.87 -19.60 7.20
C ALA A 273 12.93 -20.61 7.66
N LEU A 274 12.71 -21.31 8.77
CA LEU A 274 13.67 -22.28 9.33
C LEU A 274 14.00 -23.44 8.38
N THR A 275 13.06 -23.83 7.55
CA THR A 275 13.22 -24.98 6.64
C THR A 275 13.77 -24.62 5.26
N GLN A 276 13.97 -23.31 4.98
CA GLN A 276 14.33 -22.85 3.64
C GLN A 276 15.85 -22.93 3.38
N ARG A 277 16.19 -23.48 2.21
CA ARG A 277 17.57 -23.51 1.71
C ARG A 277 17.84 -22.44 0.64
N ASN A 278 16.80 -21.92 -0.01
CA ASN A 278 16.93 -20.88 -1.03
C ASN A 278 16.91 -19.49 -0.38
N VAL A 279 17.99 -18.73 -0.55
CA VAL A 279 18.16 -17.41 0.07
C VAL A 279 17.05 -16.42 -0.30
N LYS A 280 16.60 -16.41 -1.57
CA LYS A 280 15.52 -15.50 -2.00
C LYS A 280 14.18 -15.87 -1.34
N ARG A 281 13.87 -17.16 -1.21
CA ARG A 281 12.66 -17.62 -0.49
C ARG A 281 12.77 -17.30 1.00
N LEU A 282 13.95 -17.52 1.59
CA LEU A 282 14.23 -17.19 2.99
C LEU A 282 13.99 -15.69 3.25
N MET A 283 14.50 -14.81 2.38
CA MET A 283 14.26 -13.36 2.46
C MET A 283 12.77 -13.01 2.32
N GLY A 284 12.04 -13.72 1.45
CA GLY A 284 10.58 -13.56 1.31
C GLY A 284 9.83 -13.89 2.59
N LEU A 285 10.16 -15.04 3.21
CA LEU A 285 9.53 -15.51 4.45
C LEU A 285 9.90 -14.62 5.65
N SER A 286 11.16 -14.19 5.76
CA SER A 286 11.60 -13.19 6.73
C SER A 286 10.82 -11.87 6.54
N GLY A 287 10.62 -11.46 5.28
CA GLY A 287 9.81 -10.30 4.95
C GLY A 287 8.32 -10.43 5.35
N ILE A 288 7.77 -11.66 5.39
CA ILE A 288 6.42 -11.92 5.92
C ILE A 288 6.42 -11.71 7.45
N ALA A 289 7.41 -12.27 8.17
CA ALA A 289 7.53 -12.04 9.61
C ALA A 289 7.65 -10.56 9.97
N HIS A 290 8.47 -9.80 9.22
CA HIS A 290 8.58 -8.34 9.38
C HIS A 290 7.25 -7.62 9.12
N ALA A 291 6.46 -8.05 8.15
CA ALA A 291 5.12 -7.50 7.94
C ALA A 291 4.22 -7.71 9.17
N GLY A 292 4.32 -8.86 9.83
CA GLY A 292 3.62 -9.11 11.09
C GLY A 292 4.07 -8.16 12.21
N TYR A 293 5.36 -7.89 12.37
CA TYR A 293 5.86 -6.90 13.35
C TYR A 293 5.37 -5.49 13.05
N LEU A 294 5.35 -5.09 11.78
CA LEU A 294 4.81 -3.79 11.37
C LEU A 294 3.29 -3.69 11.64
N LEU A 295 2.53 -4.78 11.45
CA LEU A 295 1.11 -4.81 11.80
C LEU A 295 0.88 -4.55 13.28
N VAL A 296 1.72 -5.10 14.17
CA VAL A 296 1.66 -4.80 15.61
C VAL A 296 1.85 -3.30 15.85
N GLY A 297 2.81 -2.66 15.16
CA GLY A 297 3.02 -1.21 15.22
C GLY A 297 1.80 -0.41 14.75
N VAL A 298 1.16 -0.83 13.65
CA VAL A 298 -0.07 -0.21 13.13
C VAL A 298 -1.22 -0.33 14.14
N ILE A 299 -1.41 -1.51 14.74
CA ILE A 299 -2.43 -1.72 15.77
C ILE A 299 -2.16 -0.83 16.98
N ALA A 300 -0.90 -0.76 17.44
CA ALA A 300 -0.50 0.09 18.57
C ALA A 300 -0.79 1.57 18.31
N SER A 301 -0.60 2.05 17.06
CA SER A 301 -0.88 3.45 16.70
C SER A 301 -2.34 3.85 16.89
N LEU A 302 -3.29 2.90 16.74
CA LEU A 302 -4.72 3.15 16.95
C LEU A 302 -5.07 3.41 18.44
N TYR A 303 -4.25 2.90 19.37
CA TYR A 303 -4.42 3.13 20.80
C TYR A 303 -3.67 4.37 21.29
N VAL A 304 -2.46 4.60 20.80
CA VAL A 304 -1.62 5.74 21.21
C VAL A 304 -2.24 7.07 20.79
N CYS A 305 -2.90 7.15 19.65
CA CYS A 305 -3.61 8.34 19.20
C CYS A 305 -4.74 8.75 20.19
N LEU A 306 -5.35 7.80 20.88
CA LEU A 306 -6.36 8.07 21.90
C LEU A 306 -5.77 8.64 23.21
N LEU A 307 -4.51 8.31 23.52
CA LEU A 307 -3.80 8.87 24.69
C LEU A 307 -3.39 10.33 24.48
N TYR A 308 -3.12 10.73 23.22
CA TYR A 308 -2.75 12.11 22.87
C TYR A 308 -3.96 13.05 22.71
N THR A 309 -5.16 12.53 22.44
CA THR A 309 -6.38 13.32 22.27
C THR A 309 -7.12 13.58 23.59
N SER A 310 -6.75 12.94 24.69
CA SER A 310 -7.24 13.36 26.01
C SER A 310 -6.45 14.61 26.46
N PRO A 311 -7.12 15.79 26.63
CA PRO A 311 -6.43 16.99 27.09
C PRO A 311 -5.74 16.70 28.41
N SER A 312 -4.44 16.91 28.45
CA SER A 312 -3.65 16.76 29.68
C SER A 312 -4.25 17.66 30.76
N PRO A 313 -4.32 17.22 32.02
CA PRO A 313 -4.75 18.10 33.15
C PRO A 313 -3.94 19.41 33.25
N ARG A 314 -2.81 19.52 32.52
CA ARG A 314 -2.00 20.74 32.41
C ARG A 314 -2.56 21.75 31.39
N ASP A 315 -3.27 21.29 30.36
CA ASP A 315 -3.83 22.20 29.34
C ASP A 315 -5.09 22.88 29.82
N SER A 316 -5.85 22.26 30.70
CA SER A 316 -7.03 22.86 31.36
C SER A 316 -6.66 23.99 32.36
N ARG A 317 -5.37 24.12 32.77
CA ARG A 317 -4.92 25.21 33.65
C ARG A 317 -4.41 26.44 32.90
N ARG A 318 -4.20 26.37 31.60
CA ARG A 318 -3.78 27.52 30.76
C ARG A 318 -4.95 28.30 30.15
N SER A 319 -6.17 27.80 30.25
CA SER A 319 -7.39 28.45 29.74
C SER A 319 -8.20 29.14 30.87
N ARG A 320 -7.62 29.37 32.07
CA ARG A 320 -8.19 30.21 33.12
C ARG A 320 -7.34 31.42 33.41
#